data_151295167bbbd6d47b241e898c30ca59
#
_entry.id   151295167bbbd6d47b241e898c30ca59
#
_cell.length_a   1.000
_cell.length_b   1.000
_cell.length_c   1.000
_cell.angle_alpha   90.00
_cell.angle_beta   90.00
_cell.angle_gamma   90.00
#
_symmetry.space_group_name_H-M   'P 1'
#
loop_
_entity.id
_entity.type
_entity.pdbx_description
1 polymer ?
#
loop_
_entity_poly.entity_id
_entity_poly.type
_entity_poly.pdbx_seq_one_letter_code
_entity_poly.pdbx_strand_id
1 'polypeptide(L)'
;MSAAQSAKRTQPGKAYAKKTSRQSAAKRSKKAKAVKKASTRRIIIALVGIAAIIMLTIGGFMANRMLERRTYKLIYADEILACADEFSLDPCLVAAVIHTESSNRAAVVSPKGAIGLMQIMPSTGEWIAGKLGMADYSEEKLMEPLINIRLGCWYLRYLSDKY
;
A
#
# COMPACT_ATOMS: atom_id res chain seq x y z
N MET A 1 -106.38 7.46 24.99
CA MET A 1 -105.23 6.75 25.51
C MET A 1 -104.39 6.32 24.31
N SER A 2 -103.33 7.06 23.98
CA SER A 2 -102.48 6.75 22.83
C SER A 2 -101.03 6.79 23.25
N ALA A 3 -100.35 5.66 23.20
CA ALA A 3 -98.97 5.52 23.54
C ALA A 3 -98.11 5.82 22.31
N ALA A 4 -97.28 6.83 22.37
CA ALA A 4 -96.34 7.20 21.32
C ALA A 4 -95.13 6.30 21.38
N GLN A 5 -94.91 5.51 20.33
CA GLN A 5 -93.69 4.74 20.11
C GLN A 5 -92.60 5.65 19.50
N SER A 6 -91.55 5.95 20.29
CA SER A 6 -90.36 6.68 19.85
C SER A 6 -89.44 5.71 19.16
N ALA A 7 -89.39 5.70 17.85
CA ALA A 7 -88.48 4.92 17.03
C ALA A 7 -87.07 5.55 17.06
N LYS A 8 -86.07 4.94 17.65
CA LYS A 8 -84.66 5.28 17.59
C LYS A 8 -84.14 5.10 16.15
N ARG A 9 -84.02 6.21 15.44
CA ARG A 9 -83.40 6.24 14.08
C ARG A 9 -81.89 6.09 14.20
N THR A 10 -81.40 4.91 14.08
CA THR A 10 -79.94 4.63 14.00
C THR A 10 -79.38 5.16 12.71
N GLN A 11 -78.45 6.11 12.79
CA GLN A 11 -77.80 6.73 11.63
C GLN A 11 -76.69 5.77 11.03
N PRO A 12 -76.92 5.13 9.86
CA PRO A 12 -75.95 4.19 9.26
C PRO A 12 -74.69 4.86 8.69
N GLY A 13 -74.68 6.19 8.47
CA GLY A 13 -73.60 6.90 7.83
C GLY A 13 -72.29 7.02 8.64
N LYS A 14 -72.40 7.09 9.99
CA LYS A 14 -71.20 7.28 10.85
C LYS A 14 -70.33 6.00 10.98
N ALA A 15 -70.94 4.81 10.90
CA ALA A 15 -70.22 3.56 10.98
C ALA A 15 -69.44 3.26 9.69
N TYR A 16 -70.00 3.60 8.54
CA TYR A 16 -69.37 3.43 7.23
C TYR A 16 -68.19 4.35 7.05
N ALA A 17 -68.30 5.62 7.37
CA ALA A 17 -67.22 6.60 7.33
C ALA A 17 -66.02 6.25 8.24
N LYS A 18 -66.30 5.65 9.44
CA LYS A 18 -65.26 5.24 10.37
C LYS A 18 -64.52 3.98 9.91
N LYS A 19 -65.18 3.10 9.14
CA LYS A 19 -64.57 1.87 8.58
C LYS A 19 -63.64 2.21 7.40
N THR A 20 -64.05 3.14 6.53
CA THR A 20 -63.21 3.59 5.39
C THR A 20 -62.03 4.41 5.85
N SER A 21 -62.16 5.28 6.87
CA SER A 21 -61.02 6.02 7.40
C SER A 21 -59.96 5.12 8.08
N ARG A 22 -60.41 4.09 8.82
CA ARG A 22 -59.49 3.07 9.42
C ARG A 22 -58.76 2.25 8.35
N GLN A 23 -59.44 1.88 7.29
CA GLN A 23 -58.81 1.13 6.16
C GLN A 23 -57.80 1.97 5.42
N SER A 24 -58.09 3.27 5.18
CA SER A 24 -57.14 4.16 4.51
C SER A 24 -55.92 4.48 5.38
N ALA A 25 -56.09 4.61 6.70
CA ALA A 25 -55.00 4.81 7.64
C ALA A 25 -54.10 3.58 7.72
N ALA A 26 -54.68 2.37 7.78
CA ALA A 26 -53.92 1.11 7.76
C ALA A 26 -53.13 0.89 6.46
N LYS A 27 -53.72 1.28 5.30
CA LYS A 27 -53.06 1.20 3.99
C LYS A 27 -51.89 2.20 3.88
N ARG A 28 -52.05 3.42 4.44
CA ARG A 28 -50.97 4.43 4.54
C ARG A 28 -49.82 3.97 5.44
N SER A 29 -50.13 3.37 6.60
CA SER A 29 -49.12 2.82 7.53
C SER A 29 -48.33 1.67 6.92
N LYS A 30 -49.00 0.73 6.23
CA LYS A 30 -48.32 -0.36 5.51
C LYS A 30 -47.42 0.14 4.41
N LYS A 31 -47.87 1.15 3.62
CA LYS A 31 -47.07 1.76 2.54
C LYS A 31 -45.84 2.51 3.10
N ALA A 32 -45.99 3.25 4.20
CA ALA A 32 -44.89 3.93 4.88
C ALA A 32 -43.84 2.94 5.43
N LYS A 33 -44.27 1.84 6.05
CA LYS A 33 -43.37 0.76 6.52
C LYS A 33 -42.62 0.07 5.36
N ALA A 34 -43.29 -0.18 4.24
CA ALA A 34 -42.69 -0.75 3.05
C ALA A 34 -41.63 0.17 2.41
N VAL A 35 -41.92 1.46 2.32
CA VAL A 35 -40.97 2.49 1.82
C VAL A 35 -39.76 2.59 2.73
N LYS A 36 -39.95 2.61 4.05
CA LYS A 36 -38.86 2.65 5.04
C LYS A 36 -37.97 1.42 4.94
N LYS A 37 -38.59 0.23 4.81
CA LYS A 37 -37.85 -1.06 4.64
C LYS A 37 -37.07 -1.09 3.32
N ALA A 38 -37.61 -0.56 2.22
CA ALA A 38 -36.94 -0.48 0.93
C ALA A 38 -35.74 0.50 0.97
N SER A 39 -35.92 1.65 1.64
CA SER A 39 -34.84 2.62 1.87
C SER A 39 -33.68 2.02 2.69
N THR A 40 -34.00 1.32 3.80
CA THR A 40 -33.00 0.65 4.64
C THR A 40 -32.23 -0.41 3.86
N ARG A 41 -32.91 -1.23 3.03
CA ARG A 41 -32.23 -2.21 2.17
C ARG A 41 -31.25 -1.56 1.19
N ARG A 42 -31.63 -0.44 0.58
CA ARG A 42 -30.74 0.30 -0.35
C ARG A 42 -29.50 0.83 0.36
N ILE A 43 -29.66 1.37 1.58
CA ILE A 43 -28.54 1.84 2.39
C ILE A 43 -27.60 0.69 2.76
N ILE A 44 -28.14 -0.46 3.19
CA ILE A 44 -27.31 -1.64 3.52
C ILE A 44 -26.55 -2.12 2.29
N ILE A 45 -27.18 -2.20 1.13
CA ILE A 45 -26.50 -2.62 -0.12
C ILE A 45 -25.39 -1.64 -0.48
N ALA A 46 -25.63 -0.33 -0.34
CA ALA A 46 -24.61 0.70 -0.59
C ALA A 46 -23.42 0.57 0.39
N LEU A 47 -23.70 0.36 1.68
CA LEU A 47 -22.63 0.17 2.69
C LEU A 47 -21.81 -1.11 2.44
N VAL A 48 -22.46 -2.21 2.07
CA VAL A 48 -21.77 -3.46 1.70
C VAL A 48 -20.92 -3.26 0.43
N GLY A 49 -21.44 -2.52 -0.56
CA GLY A 49 -20.68 -2.18 -1.76
C GLY A 49 -19.42 -1.34 -1.44
N ILE A 50 -19.56 -0.32 -0.59
CA ILE A 50 -18.43 0.51 -0.15
C ILE A 50 -17.41 -0.33 0.62
N ALA A 51 -17.86 -1.18 1.55
CA ALA A 51 -16.98 -2.07 2.30
C ALA A 51 -16.21 -3.04 1.39
N ALA A 52 -16.86 -3.59 0.35
CA ALA A 52 -16.22 -4.45 -0.63
C ALA A 52 -15.14 -3.70 -1.43
N ILE A 53 -15.39 -2.46 -1.84
CA ILE A 53 -14.41 -1.62 -2.55
C ILE A 53 -13.21 -1.34 -1.64
N ILE A 54 -13.43 -0.99 -0.37
CA ILE A 54 -12.36 -0.75 0.61
C ILE A 54 -11.52 -2.02 0.80
N MET A 55 -12.13 -3.19 0.93
CA MET A 55 -11.41 -4.46 1.05
C MET A 55 -10.58 -4.78 -0.18
N LEU A 56 -11.10 -4.52 -1.39
CA LEU A 56 -10.37 -4.71 -2.64
C LEU A 56 -9.18 -3.76 -2.77
N THR A 57 -9.34 -2.48 -2.39
CA THR A 57 -8.24 -1.50 -2.44
C THR A 57 -7.15 -1.83 -1.42
N ILE A 58 -7.51 -2.20 -0.18
CA ILE A 58 -6.54 -2.63 0.84
C ILE A 58 -5.85 -3.92 0.40
N GLY A 59 -6.58 -4.91 -0.11
CA GLY A 59 -6.03 -6.17 -0.62
C GLY A 59 -5.07 -5.95 -1.78
N GLY A 60 -5.44 -5.10 -2.75
CA GLY A 60 -4.57 -4.71 -3.85
C GLY A 60 -3.29 -4.00 -3.39
N PHE A 61 -3.42 -3.07 -2.44
CA PHE A 61 -2.27 -2.37 -1.86
C PHE A 61 -1.33 -3.34 -1.09
N MET A 62 -1.88 -4.26 -0.30
CA MET A 62 -1.08 -5.26 0.41
C MET A 62 -0.41 -6.26 -0.54
N ALA A 63 -1.12 -6.70 -1.59
CA ALA A 63 -0.56 -7.56 -2.61
C ALA A 63 0.59 -6.88 -3.36
N ASN A 64 0.43 -5.60 -3.73
CA ASN A 64 1.50 -4.82 -4.36
C ASN A 64 2.74 -4.70 -3.45
N ARG A 65 2.55 -4.38 -2.16
CA ARG A 65 3.65 -4.35 -1.19
C ARG A 65 4.33 -5.71 -1.01
N MET A 66 3.56 -6.80 -1.08
CA MET A 66 4.12 -8.15 -0.95
C MET A 66 4.92 -8.55 -2.20
N LEU A 67 4.48 -8.11 -3.39
CA LEU A 67 5.23 -8.26 -4.64
C LEU A 67 6.54 -7.44 -4.60
N GLU A 68 6.49 -6.20 -4.16
CA GLU A 68 7.69 -5.35 -4.00
C GLU A 68 8.71 -6.01 -3.06
N ARG A 69 8.29 -6.53 -1.90
CA ARG A 69 9.18 -7.26 -0.98
C ARG A 69 9.79 -8.53 -1.58
N ARG A 70 9.12 -9.19 -2.51
CA ARG A 70 9.66 -10.36 -3.24
C ARG A 70 10.63 -9.96 -4.35
N THR A 71 10.46 -8.77 -4.92
CA THR A 71 11.29 -8.28 -6.02
C THR A 71 12.62 -7.73 -5.50
N TYR A 72 12.64 -7.17 -4.28
CA TYR A 72 13.86 -6.72 -3.59
C TYR A 72 14.45 -7.87 -2.75
N LYS A 73 14.85 -8.98 -3.41
CA LYS A 73 15.78 -9.91 -2.78
C LYS A 73 17.08 -9.12 -2.58
N LEU A 74 17.50 -8.92 -1.34
CA LEU A 74 18.80 -8.32 -1.03
C LEU A 74 19.87 -9.34 -1.49
N ILE A 75 20.23 -9.25 -2.75
CA ILE A 75 21.38 -9.97 -3.29
C ILE A 75 22.58 -9.28 -2.66
N TYR A 76 23.56 -10.02 -2.20
CA TYR A 76 24.73 -9.49 -1.47
C TYR A 76 24.42 -8.93 -0.07
N ALA A 77 23.43 -9.49 0.64
CA ALA A 77 23.03 -9.00 1.97
C ALA A 77 24.20 -9.04 2.96
N ASP A 78 24.97 -10.13 2.96
CA ASP A 78 26.07 -10.32 3.90
C ASP A 78 27.22 -9.35 3.63
N GLU A 79 27.56 -9.11 2.36
CA GLU A 79 28.58 -8.14 1.94
C GLU A 79 28.15 -6.70 2.26
N ILE A 80 26.86 -6.38 2.00
CA ILE A 80 26.31 -5.06 2.31
C ILE A 80 26.34 -4.78 3.80
N LEU A 81 25.90 -5.75 4.63
CA LEU A 81 25.88 -5.59 6.09
C LEU A 81 27.30 -5.44 6.64
N ALA A 82 28.24 -6.29 6.20
CA ALA A 82 29.62 -6.23 6.65
C ALA A 82 30.30 -4.91 6.28
N CYS A 83 30.17 -4.46 5.03
CA CYS A 83 30.78 -3.21 4.58
C CYS A 83 30.11 -1.97 5.19
N ALA A 84 28.79 -1.99 5.37
CA ALA A 84 28.07 -0.91 6.02
C ALA A 84 28.49 -0.74 7.48
N ASP A 85 28.68 -1.85 8.21
CA ASP A 85 29.20 -1.84 9.57
C ASP A 85 30.65 -1.33 9.64
N GLU A 86 31.54 -1.82 8.75
CA GLU A 86 32.94 -1.40 8.64
C GLU A 86 33.08 0.13 8.50
N PHE A 87 32.20 0.75 7.70
CA PHE A 87 32.29 2.19 7.40
C PHE A 87 31.19 3.04 8.09
N SER A 88 30.47 2.46 9.06
CA SER A 88 29.39 3.16 9.81
C SER A 88 28.35 3.83 8.90
N LEU A 89 27.86 3.07 7.91
CA LEU A 89 26.81 3.48 6.97
C LEU A 89 25.49 2.76 7.27
N ASP A 90 24.37 3.35 6.80
CA ASP A 90 23.09 2.64 6.77
C ASP A 90 23.12 1.57 5.66
N PRO A 91 22.93 0.28 5.98
CA PRO A 91 22.87 -0.78 4.96
C PRO A 91 21.78 -0.56 3.91
N CYS A 92 20.66 0.10 4.29
CA CYS A 92 19.61 0.44 3.33
C CYS A 92 20.09 1.47 2.31
N LEU A 93 20.92 2.44 2.72
CA LEU A 93 21.55 3.39 1.80
C LEU A 93 22.47 2.66 0.80
N VAL A 94 23.33 1.76 1.30
CA VAL A 94 24.24 0.99 0.42
C VAL A 94 23.46 0.15 -0.59
N ALA A 95 22.42 -0.56 -0.13
CA ALA A 95 21.55 -1.35 -1.01
C ALA A 95 20.84 -0.49 -2.07
N ALA A 96 20.37 0.70 -1.70
CA ALA A 96 19.72 1.64 -2.62
C ALA A 96 20.69 2.15 -3.69
N VAL A 97 21.93 2.47 -3.33
CA VAL A 97 22.98 2.87 -4.28
C VAL A 97 23.26 1.73 -5.27
N ILE A 98 23.51 0.51 -4.79
CA ILE A 98 23.74 -0.68 -5.63
C ILE A 98 22.58 -0.90 -6.61
N HIS A 99 21.37 -0.80 -6.12
CA HIS A 99 20.18 -0.95 -6.99
C HIS A 99 20.12 0.12 -8.08
N THR A 100 20.37 1.36 -7.73
CA THR A 100 20.34 2.52 -8.65
C THR A 100 21.44 2.43 -9.70
N GLU A 101 22.67 2.07 -9.29
CA GLU A 101 23.84 2.10 -10.15
C GLU A 101 23.91 0.90 -11.11
N SER A 102 23.55 -0.29 -10.65
CA SER A 102 23.73 -1.53 -11.44
C SER A 102 22.49 -2.41 -11.56
N SER A 103 21.40 -2.10 -10.85
CA SER A 103 20.26 -3.01 -10.65
C SER A 103 20.73 -4.38 -10.09
N ASN A 104 21.68 -4.37 -9.17
CA ASN A 104 22.30 -5.53 -8.53
C ASN A 104 23.12 -6.44 -9.49
N ARG A 105 23.65 -5.91 -10.56
CA ARG A 105 24.47 -6.66 -11.53
C ARG A 105 25.97 -6.41 -11.27
N ALA A 106 26.68 -7.42 -10.80
CA ALA A 106 28.08 -7.31 -10.41
C ALA A 106 29.04 -7.06 -11.59
N ALA A 107 28.79 -7.69 -12.74
CA ALA A 107 29.69 -7.63 -13.89
C ALA A 107 29.24 -6.63 -14.96
N VAL A 108 28.66 -5.49 -14.55
CA VAL A 108 28.24 -4.45 -15.51
C VAL A 108 29.31 -3.38 -15.67
N VAL A 109 29.57 -3.00 -16.90
CA VAL A 109 30.44 -1.86 -17.27
C VAL A 109 29.59 -0.84 -18.01
N SER A 110 29.62 0.40 -17.55
CA SER A 110 28.89 1.49 -18.19
C SER A 110 29.60 1.98 -19.47
N PRO A 111 28.90 2.70 -20.36
CA PRO A 111 29.53 3.31 -21.54
C PRO A 111 30.67 4.29 -21.20
N LYS A 112 30.71 4.81 -19.99
CA LYS A 112 31.76 5.69 -19.47
C LYS A 112 32.88 4.96 -18.75
N GLY A 113 32.83 3.62 -18.65
CA GLY A 113 33.84 2.79 -18.01
C GLY A 113 33.67 2.60 -16.51
N ALA A 114 32.53 2.98 -15.89
CA ALA A 114 32.26 2.64 -14.50
C ALA A 114 31.91 1.15 -14.37
N ILE A 115 32.40 0.50 -13.31
CA ILE A 115 32.41 -0.98 -13.17
C ILE A 115 31.68 -1.41 -11.90
N GLY A 116 30.89 -2.46 -12.02
CA GLY A 116 30.39 -3.28 -10.92
C GLY A 116 29.15 -2.74 -10.23
N LEU A 117 28.88 -3.25 -9.03
CA LEU A 117 27.64 -3.00 -8.26
C LEU A 117 27.39 -1.52 -7.95
N MET A 118 28.44 -0.80 -7.56
CA MET A 118 28.38 0.63 -7.19
C MET A 118 28.98 1.54 -8.27
N GLN A 119 29.20 1.03 -9.49
CA GLN A 119 29.66 1.76 -10.67
C GLN A 119 30.88 2.65 -10.39
N ILE A 120 31.94 2.02 -9.91
CA ILE A 120 33.18 2.71 -9.56
C ILE A 120 34.03 2.88 -10.82
N MET A 121 34.53 4.11 -11.04
CA MET A 121 35.53 4.36 -12.09
C MET A 121 36.87 3.71 -11.73
N PRO A 122 37.60 3.08 -12.67
CA PRO A 122 38.89 2.44 -12.41
C PRO A 122 39.89 3.32 -11.64
N SER A 123 40.06 4.55 -12.05
CA SER A 123 40.95 5.52 -11.36
C SER A 123 40.51 5.84 -9.93
N THR A 124 39.18 5.88 -9.67
CA THR A 124 38.63 6.08 -8.35
C THR A 124 38.87 4.82 -7.49
N GLY A 125 38.66 3.63 -8.06
CA GLY A 125 38.94 2.36 -7.39
C GLY A 125 40.41 2.22 -6.97
N GLU A 126 41.33 2.55 -7.87
CA GLU A 126 42.77 2.54 -7.59
C GLU A 126 43.13 3.51 -6.44
N TRP A 127 42.62 4.74 -6.50
CA TRP A 127 42.84 5.73 -5.46
C TRP A 127 42.31 5.25 -4.09
N ILE A 128 41.10 4.68 -4.03
CA ILE A 128 40.50 4.15 -2.78
C ILE A 128 41.32 2.96 -2.30
N ALA A 129 41.68 2.02 -3.18
CA ALA A 129 42.48 0.85 -2.84
C ALA A 129 43.81 1.25 -2.20
N GLY A 130 44.47 2.28 -2.75
CA GLY A 130 45.67 2.88 -2.13
C GLY A 130 45.42 3.46 -0.74
N LYS A 131 44.24 4.08 -0.49
CA LYS A 131 43.85 4.57 0.85
C LYS A 131 43.58 3.46 1.85
N LEU A 132 43.05 2.31 1.36
CA LEU A 132 42.78 1.13 2.17
C LEU A 132 44.00 0.19 2.31
N GLY A 133 45.14 0.51 1.70
CA GLY A 133 46.36 -0.33 1.72
C GLY A 133 46.20 -1.68 1.02
N MET A 134 45.36 -1.74 -0.01
CA MET A 134 45.11 -2.96 -0.79
C MET A 134 46.21 -3.18 -1.82
N ALA A 135 47.29 -3.89 -1.43
CA ALA A 135 48.45 -4.11 -2.29
C ALA A 135 48.18 -4.99 -3.54
N ASP A 136 47.16 -5.80 -3.49
CA ASP A 136 46.75 -6.75 -4.55
C ASP A 136 45.59 -6.23 -5.43
N TYR A 137 45.27 -4.95 -5.37
CA TYR A 137 44.20 -4.38 -6.17
C TYR A 137 44.54 -4.40 -7.67
N SER A 138 43.53 -4.76 -8.48
CA SER A 138 43.52 -4.57 -9.93
C SER A 138 42.12 -4.14 -10.39
N GLU A 139 42.00 -3.58 -11.59
CA GLU A 139 40.72 -3.10 -12.14
C GLU A 139 39.67 -4.22 -12.24
N GLU A 140 40.12 -5.47 -12.58
CA GLU A 140 39.22 -6.61 -12.71
C GLU A 140 38.52 -6.94 -11.39
N LYS A 141 39.14 -6.64 -10.25
CA LYS A 141 38.55 -6.82 -8.91
C LYS A 141 37.30 -5.94 -8.66
N LEU A 142 37.10 -4.89 -9.46
CA LEU A 142 35.85 -4.13 -9.42
C LEU A 142 34.62 -4.94 -9.86
N MET A 143 34.80 -6.09 -10.51
CA MET A 143 33.71 -7.02 -10.82
C MET A 143 33.39 -7.98 -9.66
N GLU A 144 34.25 -8.05 -8.65
CA GLU A 144 34.03 -8.85 -7.45
C GLU A 144 33.08 -8.12 -6.49
N PRO A 145 31.93 -8.73 -6.09
CA PRO A 145 30.91 -8.06 -5.28
C PRO A 145 31.45 -7.44 -4.00
N LEU A 146 32.18 -8.21 -3.20
CA LEU A 146 32.71 -7.75 -1.92
C LEU A 146 33.69 -6.58 -2.08
N ILE A 147 34.59 -6.66 -3.05
CA ILE A 147 35.58 -5.59 -3.31
C ILE A 147 34.87 -4.31 -3.78
N ASN A 148 33.95 -4.43 -4.74
CA ASN A 148 33.22 -3.29 -5.26
C ASN A 148 32.38 -2.61 -4.18
N ILE A 149 31.61 -3.36 -3.37
CA ILE A 149 30.81 -2.83 -2.28
C ILE A 149 31.71 -2.14 -1.24
N ARG A 150 32.82 -2.76 -0.87
CA ARG A 150 33.74 -2.22 0.14
C ARG A 150 34.36 -0.88 -0.31
N LEU A 151 34.84 -0.81 -1.54
CA LEU A 151 35.38 0.43 -2.10
C LEU A 151 34.30 1.52 -2.20
N GLY A 152 33.08 1.16 -2.62
CA GLY A 152 31.96 2.08 -2.70
C GLY A 152 31.50 2.60 -1.34
N CYS A 153 31.45 1.73 -0.32
CA CYS A 153 31.13 2.14 1.05
C CYS A 153 32.17 3.10 1.61
N TRP A 154 33.46 2.80 1.42
CA TRP A 154 34.53 3.73 1.79
C TRP A 154 34.34 5.11 1.13
N TYR A 155 34.02 5.12 -0.16
CA TYR A 155 33.81 6.36 -0.89
C TYR A 155 32.58 7.15 -0.41
N LEU A 156 31.47 6.46 -0.13
CA LEU A 156 30.29 7.10 0.47
C LEU A 156 30.60 7.71 1.83
N ARG A 157 31.36 7.01 2.65
CA ARG A 157 31.80 7.52 3.96
C ARG A 157 32.69 8.75 3.80
N TYR A 158 33.69 8.67 2.91
CA TYR A 158 34.58 9.80 2.61
C TYR A 158 33.79 11.04 2.18
N LEU A 159 32.79 10.87 1.31
CA LEU A 159 31.94 12.00 0.88
C LEU A 159 31.10 12.54 2.03
N SER A 160 30.52 11.69 2.85
CA SER A 160 29.72 12.09 4.02
C SER A 160 30.52 12.85 5.08
N ASP A 161 31.82 12.55 5.21
CA ASP A 161 32.70 13.26 6.16
C ASP A 161 33.19 14.58 5.62
N LYS A 162 33.18 14.75 4.30
CA LYS A 162 33.70 15.93 3.64
C LYS A 162 32.65 17.04 3.49
N TYR A 163 31.36 16.67 3.39
CA TYR A 163 30.24 17.57 3.11
C TYR A 163 29.15 17.49 4.17
#